data_ff0634a9153ca30438be1741d6180329
#
_entry.id   ff0634a9153ca30438be1741d6180329
#
_cell.length_a   1.000
_cell.length_b   1.000
_cell.length_c   1.000
_cell.angle_alpha   90.00
_cell.angle_beta   90.00
_cell.angle_gamma   90.00
#
_symmetry.space_group_name_H-M   'P 1'
#
loop_
_entity.id
_entity.type
_entity.pdbx_description
1 polymer ?
#
loop_
_entity_poly.entity_id
_entity_poly.type
_entity_poly.pdbx_seq_one_letter_code
_entity_poly.pdbx_strand_id
1 'polypeptide(L)'
;MRKLNVALVAPTLEILGGQAVQADRLLRQWNGDAEVEAWLVPVNPAFVPALRFARAVKYLRTIVTELIYIPTLFRHFRRADVVHVFSASYFSFLLAPLPAILVARLLGRPVVLNYRSGEAPDHLARSRVARWALRSVARNIVPSRFLVDVFAGFGIEASVIPNVVDMNRFRFRERDTFRPRLLSTRNFDGLYNVGCTIRAFHIVQQRFPDATLTLVGRGKEEERLRALVRDLGLRGVTFAGQIGPDEIAGVYADHDIYLQSPDIDNMPTSVIEAFACGLPVVSTEAGGVPAILTHRVHGLLAPLGDSEMLGQQVVELLTNPAVTRQYVRAARESIQGCTWSAVRGQWLRAYRLTHEGVLPSPSNVANPVSS
;
A
#
# COMPACT_ATOMS: atom_id res chain seq x y z
N MET A 1 19.61 26.76 3.86
CA MET A 1 19.90 25.73 2.82
C MET A 1 18.88 25.88 1.68
N ARG A 2 19.28 25.64 0.42
CA ARG A 2 18.34 25.61 -0.71
C ARG A 2 17.37 24.44 -0.54
N LYS A 3 16.08 24.63 -0.84
CA LYS A 3 15.11 23.54 -0.90
C LYS A 3 15.48 22.54 -1.99
N LEU A 4 15.31 21.24 -1.71
CA LEU A 4 15.40 20.19 -2.71
C LEU A 4 14.12 20.10 -3.52
N ASN A 5 14.25 20.17 -4.83
CA ASN A 5 13.15 20.01 -5.77
C ASN A 5 12.95 18.54 -6.12
N VAL A 6 11.83 17.94 -5.71
CA VAL A 6 11.55 16.51 -5.87
C VAL A 6 10.37 16.29 -6.82
N ALA A 7 10.63 15.68 -7.97
CA ALA A 7 9.58 15.24 -8.90
C ALA A 7 9.09 13.86 -8.48
N LEU A 8 7.86 13.77 -8.01
CA LEU A 8 7.25 12.54 -7.51
C LEU A 8 6.40 11.89 -8.59
N VAL A 9 6.89 10.82 -9.20
CA VAL A 9 6.23 10.08 -10.28
C VAL A 9 5.34 9.00 -9.68
N ALA A 10 4.03 9.16 -9.80
CA ALA A 10 3.06 8.23 -9.22
C ALA A 10 1.69 8.30 -9.93
N PRO A 11 0.81 7.29 -9.74
CA PRO A 11 -0.59 7.39 -10.17
C PRO A 11 -1.33 8.48 -9.38
N THR A 12 -2.29 9.14 -10.05
CA THR A 12 -3.24 10.03 -9.38
C THR A 12 -4.31 9.23 -8.63
N LEU A 13 -5.08 9.89 -7.77
CA LEU A 13 -6.22 9.29 -7.07
C LEU A 13 -7.36 8.85 -8.01
N GLU A 14 -7.34 9.21 -9.31
CA GLU A 14 -8.25 8.63 -10.31
C GLU A 14 -8.08 7.11 -10.44
N ILE A 15 -6.85 6.61 -10.18
CA ILE A 15 -6.53 5.18 -10.08
C ILE A 15 -6.34 4.86 -8.59
N LEU A 16 -7.46 4.77 -7.86
CA LEU A 16 -7.41 4.58 -6.41
C LEU A 16 -6.82 3.20 -6.06
N GLY A 17 -5.70 3.24 -5.36
CA GLY A 17 -4.95 2.08 -4.87
C GLY A 17 -3.88 2.51 -3.88
N GLY A 18 -3.26 1.54 -3.21
CA GLY A 18 -2.29 1.81 -2.14
C GLY A 18 -1.14 2.74 -2.55
N GLN A 19 -0.67 2.67 -3.79
CA GLN A 19 0.40 3.54 -4.29
C GLN A 19 -0.08 5.00 -4.45
N ALA A 20 -1.26 5.22 -5.05
CA ALA A 20 -1.82 6.55 -5.25
C ALA A 20 -2.09 7.24 -3.90
N VAL A 21 -2.66 6.50 -2.95
CA VAL A 21 -2.94 7.01 -1.59
C VAL A 21 -1.65 7.39 -0.87
N GLN A 22 -0.60 6.57 -0.95
CA GLN A 22 0.68 6.88 -0.30
C GLN A 22 1.42 8.04 -1.00
N ALA A 23 1.32 8.15 -2.32
CA ALA A 23 1.88 9.28 -3.04
C ALA A 23 1.18 10.60 -2.69
N ASP A 24 -0.16 10.60 -2.62
CA ASP A 24 -0.95 11.75 -2.18
C ASP A 24 -0.60 12.15 -0.74
N ARG A 25 -0.51 11.18 0.19
CA ARG A 25 -0.09 11.44 1.56
C ARG A 25 1.29 12.09 1.62
N LEU A 26 2.24 11.53 0.90
CA LEU A 26 3.60 12.07 0.87
C LEU A 26 3.65 13.50 0.32
N LEU A 27 2.90 13.79 -0.75
CA LEU A 27 2.78 15.13 -1.31
C LEU A 27 2.16 16.12 -0.34
N ARG A 28 1.05 15.74 0.32
CA ARG A 28 0.40 16.60 1.33
C ARG A 28 1.34 16.91 2.49
N GLN A 29 2.16 15.95 2.91
CA GLN A 29 3.12 16.14 4.00
C GLN A 29 4.33 17.01 3.61
N TRP A 30 4.74 17.01 2.35
CA TRP A 30 5.78 17.92 1.85
C TRP A 30 5.25 19.32 1.53
N ASN A 31 3.94 19.52 1.48
CA ASN A 31 3.37 20.83 1.19
C ASN A 31 3.73 21.85 2.29
N GLY A 32 4.40 22.93 1.87
CA GLY A 32 4.88 23.95 2.80
C GLY A 32 6.14 23.58 3.60
N ASP A 33 6.76 22.42 3.32
CA ASP A 33 8.00 22.01 4.01
C ASP A 33 9.16 23.01 3.72
N ALA A 34 10.01 23.23 4.73
CA ALA A 34 11.11 24.19 4.62
C ALA A 34 12.29 23.68 3.77
N GLU A 35 12.46 22.36 3.64
CA GLU A 35 13.64 21.73 3.04
C GLU A 35 13.36 21.02 1.72
N VAL A 36 12.10 20.67 1.44
CA VAL A 36 11.68 19.95 0.22
C VAL A 36 10.53 20.69 -0.45
N GLU A 37 10.64 20.81 -1.76
CA GLU A 37 9.53 21.21 -2.65
C GLU A 37 9.20 20.02 -3.54
N ALA A 38 8.07 19.35 -3.29
CA ALA A 38 7.64 18.18 -4.02
C ALA A 38 6.41 18.47 -4.88
N TRP A 39 6.37 17.91 -6.09
CA TRP A 39 5.18 17.95 -6.95
C TRP A 39 4.93 16.61 -7.62
N LEU A 40 3.67 16.34 -7.97
CA LEU A 40 3.27 15.14 -8.69
C LEU A 40 3.59 15.23 -10.17
N VAL A 41 4.15 14.15 -10.71
CA VAL A 41 4.25 13.86 -12.13
C VAL A 41 3.39 12.61 -12.38
N PRO A 42 2.18 12.77 -12.92
CA PRO A 42 1.23 11.67 -13.02
C PRO A 42 1.65 10.65 -14.08
N VAL A 43 1.60 9.35 -13.73
CA VAL A 43 1.77 8.26 -14.70
C VAL A 43 0.52 8.06 -15.59
N ASN A 44 -0.60 8.63 -15.19
CA ASN A 44 -1.87 8.68 -15.92
C ASN A 44 -2.26 10.14 -16.24
N PRO A 45 -1.50 10.83 -17.10
CA PRO A 45 -1.74 12.23 -17.41
C PRO A 45 -3.15 12.44 -17.99
N ALA A 46 -3.75 13.59 -17.71
CA ALA A 46 -5.03 13.96 -18.27
C ALA A 46 -4.92 14.12 -19.80
N PHE A 47 -5.86 13.53 -20.53
CA PHE A 47 -5.91 13.68 -21.98
C PHE A 47 -6.45 15.06 -22.37
N VAL A 48 -5.79 15.69 -23.32
CA VAL A 48 -6.34 16.89 -23.94
C VAL A 48 -7.72 16.60 -24.57
N PRO A 49 -8.63 17.58 -24.63
CA PRO A 49 -10.01 17.36 -25.10
C PRO A 49 -10.11 16.58 -26.41
N ALA A 50 -9.26 16.91 -27.37
CA ALA A 50 -9.21 16.27 -28.70
C ALA A 50 -8.85 14.77 -28.68
N LEU A 51 -8.19 14.27 -27.62
CA LEU A 51 -7.76 12.88 -27.52
C LEU A 51 -8.59 12.06 -26.53
N ARG A 52 -9.68 12.63 -25.95
CA ARG A 52 -10.52 11.94 -24.96
C ARG A 52 -11.18 10.67 -25.50
N PHE A 53 -11.47 10.61 -26.81
CA PHE A 53 -12.03 9.40 -27.45
C PHE A 53 -11.10 8.18 -27.32
N ALA A 54 -9.78 8.39 -27.26
CA ALA A 54 -8.81 7.31 -27.09
C ALA A 54 -8.93 6.57 -25.75
N ARG A 55 -9.60 7.15 -24.74
CA ARG A 55 -9.86 6.48 -23.46
C ARG A 55 -10.74 5.22 -23.60
N ALA A 56 -11.60 5.18 -24.60
CA ALA A 56 -12.52 4.07 -24.84
C ALA A 56 -11.83 2.83 -25.45
N VAL A 57 -10.67 3.00 -26.11
CA VAL A 57 -9.95 1.91 -26.80
C VAL A 57 -8.69 1.56 -26.05
N LYS A 58 -8.61 0.34 -25.50
CA LYS A 58 -7.56 -0.12 -24.57
C LYS A 58 -6.13 0.17 -25.07
N TYR A 59 -5.77 -0.26 -26.27
CA TYR A 59 -4.41 -0.10 -26.80
C TYR A 59 -4.11 1.35 -27.21
N LEU A 60 -5.08 2.03 -27.83
CA LEU A 60 -4.95 3.44 -28.21
C LEU A 60 -4.77 4.32 -26.97
N ARG A 61 -5.49 4.04 -25.89
CA ARG A 61 -5.34 4.71 -24.61
C ARG A 61 -3.89 4.61 -24.10
N THR A 62 -3.28 3.42 -24.16
CA THR A 62 -1.91 3.21 -23.70
C THR A 62 -0.91 4.02 -24.55
N ILE A 63 -1.03 3.97 -25.89
CA ILE A 63 -0.16 4.72 -26.78
C ILE A 63 -0.27 6.23 -26.52
N VAL A 64 -1.49 6.76 -26.44
CA VAL A 64 -1.74 8.18 -26.17
C VAL A 64 -1.23 8.58 -24.79
N THR A 65 -1.38 7.70 -23.79
CA THR A 65 -0.83 7.95 -22.45
C THR A 65 0.69 8.13 -22.53
N GLU A 66 1.42 7.22 -23.21
CA GLU A 66 2.88 7.32 -23.35
C GLU A 66 3.33 8.56 -24.14
N LEU A 67 2.62 8.92 -25.20
CA LEU A 67 2.90 10.12 -26.01
C LEU A 67 2.76 11.41 -25.19
N ILE A 68 1.90 11.45 -24.19
CA ILE A 68 1.75 12.59 -23.27
C ILE A 68 2.72 12.47 -22.09
N TYR A 69 2.91 11.24 -21.57
CA TYR A 69 3.71 10.98 -20.38
C TYR A 69 5.19 11.31 -20.59
N ILE A 70 5.79 10.81 -21.66
CA ILE A 70 7.24 11.03 -21.92
C ILE A 70 7.61 12.51 -22.00
N PRO A 71 6.94 13.37 -22.79
CA PRO A 71 7.21 14.81 -22.79
C PRO A 71 6.97 15.47 -21.43
N THR A 72 5.97 14.99 -20.67
CA THR A 72 5.70 15.47 -19.31
C THR A 72 6.88 15.17 -18.37
N LEU A 73 7.49 13.98 -18.47
CA LEU A 73 8.69 13.63 -17.71
C LEU A 73 9.84 14.62 -18.02
N PHE A 74 10.14 14.86 -19.30
CA PHE A 74 11.19 15.81 -19.71
C PHE A 74 10.96 17.21 -19.15
N ARG A 75 9.73 17.70 -19.23
CA ARG A 75 9.36 19.02 -18.71
C ARG A 75 9.59 19.14 -17.21
N HIS A 76 9.14 18.14 -16.44
CA HIS A 76 9.21 18.18 -14.98
C HIS A 76 10.61 17.88 -14.45
N PHE A 77 11.35 16.96 -15.06
CA PHE A 77 12.66 16.53 -14.56
C PHE A 77 13.76 17.56 -14.78
N ARG A 78 13.63 18.47 -15.78
CA ARG A 78 14.59 19.57 -15.97
C ARG A 78 14.77 20.44 -14.74
N ARG A 79 13.72 20.61 -13.93
CA ARG A 79 13.74 21.43 -12.72
C ARG A 79 13.90 20.63 -11.43
N ALA A 80 13.90 19.30 -11.50
CA ALA A 80 14.04 18.43 -10.33
C ALA A 80 15.51 18.26 -9.94
N ASP A 81 15.81 18.25 -8.66
CA ASP A 81 17.10 17.85 -8.10
C ASP A 81 17.13 16.32 -7.89
N VAL A 82 15.98 15.71 -7.54
CA VAL A 82 15.79 14.27 -7.36
C VAL A 82 14.46 13.83 -7.99
N VAL A 83 14.47 12.67 -8.62
CA VAL A 83 13.26 12.04 -9.15
C VAL A 83 12.87 10.88 -8.24
N HIS A 84 11.69 10.95 -7.61
CA HIS A 84 11.15 9.89 -6.77
C HIS A 84 10.08 9.13 -7.55
N VAL A 85 10.34 7.87 -7.90
CA VAL A 85 9.47 7.05 -8.75
C VAL A 85 8.77 5.98 -7.90
N PHE A 86 7.45 6.01 -7.85
CA PHE A 86 6.65 4.89 -7.34
C PHE A 86 6.61 3.77 -8.37
N SER A 87 6.89 2.55 -7.95
CA SER A 87 7.00 1.41 -8.86
C SER A 87 5.83 0.45 -8.76
N ALA A 88 5.30 0.08 -9.92
CA ALA A 88 4.42 -1.06 -10.14
C ALA A 88 5.24 -2.29 -10.56
N SER A 89 4.57 -3.42 -10.84
CA SER A 89 5.17 -4.67 -11.34
C SER A 89 4.81 -4.94 -12.79
N TYR A 90 5.52 -5.88 -13.43
CA TYR A 90 5.26 -6.43 -14.76
C TYR A 90 5.11 -5.36 -15.86
N PHE A 91 4.02 -5.44 -16.63
CA PHE A 91 3.80 -4.54 -17.75
C PHE A 91 3.68 -3.07 -17.32
N SER A 92 3.07 -2.83 -16.16
CA SER A 92 2.97 -1.48 -15.59
C SER A 92 4.35 -0.88 -15.23
N PHE A 93 5.33 -1.75 -14.88
CA PHE A 93 6.71 -1.32 -14.67
C PHE A 93 7.35 -0.79 -15.96
N LEU A 94 7.09 -1.46 -17.08
CA LEU A 94 7.64 -1.07 -18.39
C LEU A 94 7.04 0.24 -18.91
N LEU A 95 5.79 0.52 -18.57
CA LEU A 95 5.08 1.70 -19.05
C LEU A 95 5.28 2.95 -18.17
N ALA A 96 5.54 2.81 -16.89
CA ALA A 96 5.63 3.98 -16.01
C ALA A 96 7.00 4.13 -15.33
N PRO A 97 7.48 3.24 -14.47
CA PRO A 97 8.79 3.38 -13.83
C PRO A 97 9.96 3.38 -14.82
N LEU A 98 9.96 2.49 -15.79
CA LEU A 98 11.08 2.36 -16.73
C LEU A 98 11.30 3.63 -17.59
N PRO A 99 10.27 4.20 -18.26
CA PRO A 99 10.44 5.47 -18.96
C PRO A 99 10.92 6.62 -18.06
N ALA A 100 10.39 6.70 -16.83
CA ALA A 100 10.83 7.71 -15.86
C ALA A 100 12.32 7.55 -15.50
N ILE A 101 12.79 6.33 -15.27
CA ILE A 101 14.22 6.06 -14.99
C ILE A 101 15.09 6.46 -16.20
N LEU A 102 14.67 6.08 -17.42
CA LEU A 102 15.43 6.39 -18.65
C LEU A 102 15.52 7.88 -18.90
N VAL A 103 14.41 8.62 -18.79
CA VAL A 103 14.40 10.08 -18.96
C VAL A 103 15.21 10.77 -17.87
N ALA A 104 15.10 10.33 -16.61
CA ALA A 104 15.91 10.88 -15.53
C ALA A 104 17.41 10.68 -15.79
N ARG A 105 17.83 9.49 -16.22
CA ARG A 105 19.24 9.21 -16.61
C ARG A 105 19.71 10.10 -17.74
N LEU A 106 18.88 10.25 -18.79
CA LEU A 106 19.22 11.10 -19.94
C LEU A 106 19.43 12.57 -19.54
N LEU A 107 18.69 13.03 -18.53
CA LEU A 107 18.81 14.39 -18.00
C LEU A 107 19.81 14.50 -16.83
N GLY A 108 20.55 13.45 -16.51
CA GLY A 108 21.49 13.44 -15.37
C GLY A 108 20.82 13.61 -14.00
N ARG A 109 19.55 13.24 -13.86
CA ARG A 109 18.81 13.37 -12.60
C ARG A 109 18.84 12.07 -11.81
N PRO A 110 19.30 12.11 -10.54
CA PRO A 110 19.35 10.92 -9.71
C PRO A 110 17.95 10.46 -9.32
N VAL A 111 17.77 9.12 -9.26
CA VAL A 111 16.46 8.48 -9.02
C VAL A 111 16.43 7.78 -7.67
N VAL A 112 15.41 8.06 -6.87
CA VAL A 112 14.95 7.24 -5.75
C VAL A 112 13.77 6.41 -6.26
N LEU A 113 13.93 5.09 -6.35
CA LEU A 113 12.85 4.19 -6.74
C LEU A 113 12.17 3.62 -5.50
N ASN A 114 10.88 3.87 -5.37
CA ASN A 114 10.04 3.39 -4.26
C ASN A 114 9.22 2.20 -4.73
N TYR A 115 9.76 0.98 -4.51
CA TYR A 115 9.11 -0.25 -4.95
C TYR A 115 8.13 -0.77 -3.88
N ARG A 116 6.88 -1.01 -4.28
CA ARG A 116 5.80 -1.23 -3.31
C ARG A 116 4.95 -2.48 -3.56
N SER A 117 5.20 -3.23 -4.63
CA SER A 117 4.40 -4.41 -4.97
C SER A 117 4.85 -5.65 -4.20
N GLY A 118 3.90 -6.40 -3.64
CA GLY A 118 4.14 -7.72 -3.07
C GLY A 118 4.52 -8.80 -4.10
N GLU A 119 4.30 -8.53 -5.38
CA GLU A 119 4.66 -9.42 -6.50
C GLU A 119 6.16 -9.37 -6.87
N ALA A 120 6.98 -8.67 -6.06
CA ALA A 120 8.41 -8.51 -6.32
C ALA A 120 9.16 -9.83 -6.55
N PRO A 121 8.95 -10.92 -5.78
CA PRO A 121 9.66 -12.18 -5.98
C PRO A 121 9.50 -12.72 -7.42
N ASP A 122 8.27 -12.80 -7.91
CA ASP A 122 7.96 -13.28 -9.25
C ASP A 122 8.38 -12.30 -10.35
N HIS A 123 8.08 -11.00 -10.15
CA HIS A 123 8.45 -9.95 -11.11
C HIS A 123 9.97 -9.91 -11.34
N LEU A 124 10.77 -9.92 -10.28
CA LEU A 124 12.22 -9.86 -10.38
C LEU A 124 12.82 -11.17 -10.89
N ALA A 125 12.22 -12.32 -10.60
CA ALA A 125 12.63 -13.59 -11.19
C ALA A 125 12.50 -13.58 -12.72
N ARG A 126 11.39 -13.08 -13.24
CA ARG A 126 11.06 -13.09 -14.67
C ARG A 126 11.66 -11.94 -15.48
N SER A 127 11.89 -10.76 -14.87
CA SER A 127 12.25 -9.54 -15.60
C SER A 127 13.72 -9.13 -15.43
N ARG A 128 14.54 -9.44 -16.45
CA ARG A 128 15.92 -8.92 -16.53
C ARG A 128 15.95 -7.39 -16.61
N VAL A 129 14.97 -6.78 -17.29
CA VAL A 129 14.85 -5.34 -17.45
C VAL A 129 14.57 -4.66 -16.10
N ALA A 130 13.68 -5.22 -15.30
CA ALA A 130 13.42 -4.70 -13.95
C ALA A 130 14.67 -4.77 -13.07
N ARG A 131 15.38 -5.90 -13.05
CA ARG A 131 16.64 -6.04 -12.30
C ARG A 131 17.71 -5.03 -12.74
N TRP A 132 17.86 -4.83 -14.05
CA TRP A 132 18.77 -3.83 -14.59
C TRP A 132 18.36 -2.41 -14.15
N ALA A 133 17.09 -2.06 -14.29
CA ALA A 133 16.58 -0.75 -13.90
C ALA A 133 16.79 -0.48 -12.41
N LEU A 134 16.48 -1.44 -11.53
CA LEU A 134 16.67 -1.35 -10.09
C LEU A 134 18.15 -1.20 -9.68
N ARG A 135 19.07 -1.83 -10.41
CA ARG A 135 20.52 -1.64 -10.19
C ARG A 135 21.05 -0.30 -10.73
N SER A 136 20.30 0.33 -11.63
CA SER A 136 20.73 1.56 -12.32
C SER A 136 20.29 2.84 -11.61
N VAL A 137 19.42 2.75 -10.62
CA VAL A 137 18.96 3.91 -9.84
C VAL A 137 19.90 4.21 -8.68
N ALA A 138 19.90 5.45 -8.22
CA ALA A 138 20.76 5.86 -7.12
C ALA A 138 20.37 5.19 -5.80
N ARG A 139 19.06 4.94 -5.60
CA ARG A 139 18.57 4.35 -4.35
C ARG A 139 17.25 3.63 -4.54
N ASN A 140 17.14 2.40 -3.99
CA ASN A 140 15.86 1.69 -3.89
C ASN A 140 15.34 1.83 -2.46
N ILE A 141 14.10 2.28 -2.34
CA ILE A 141 13.35 2.34 -1.08
C ILE A 141 12.19 1.37 -1.16
N VAL A 142 11.99 0.61 -0.10
CA VAL A 142 10.89 -0.35 0.03
C VAL A 142 10.19 -0.15 1.37
N PRO A 143 8.89 -0.46 1.49
CA PRO A 143 8.16 -0.19 2.74
C PRO A 143 8.34 -1.26 3.83
N SER A 144 8.91 -2.42 3.51
CA SER A 144 9.03 -3.54 4.46
C SER A 144 10.37 -4.25 4.37
N ARG A 145 10.76 -4.91 5.46
CA ARG A 145 11.93 -5.80 5.51
C ARG A 145 11.80 -6.96 4.53
N PHE A 146 10.60 -7.51 4.37
CA PHE A 146 10.32 -8.55 3.39
C PHE A 146 10.85 -8.21 1.98
N LEU A 147 10.60 -6.99 1.50
CA LEU A 147 11.13 -6.59 0.19
C LEU A 147 12.64 -6.36 0.18
N VAL A 148 13.25 -5.95 1.29
CA VAL A 148 14.72 -5.89 1.39
C VAL A 148 15.32 -7.28 1.16
N ASP A 149 14.77 -8.30 1.81
CA ASP A 149 15.26 -9.66 1.70
C ASP A 149 15.04 -10.23 0.29
N VAL A 150 13.89 -9.94 -0.33
CA VAL A 150 13.61 -10.27 -1.73
C VAL A 150 14.65 -9.61 -2.66
N PHE A 151 14.92 -8.32 -2.50
CA PHE A 151 15.89 -7.58 -3.32
C PHE A 151 17.31 -8.11 -3.14
N ALA A 152 17.70 -8.40 -1.91
CA ALA A 152 19.00 -8.99 -1.59
C ALA A 152 19.21 -10.34 -2.30
N GLY A 153 18.17 -11.17 -2.40
CA GLY A 153 18.19 -12.43 -3.18
C GLY A 153 18.51 -12.26 -4.67
N PHE A 154 18.31 -11.05 -5.22
CA PHE A 154 18.69 -10.70 -6.59
C PHE A 154 19.95 -9.82 -6.68
N GLY A 155 20.70 -9.63 -5.57
CA GLY A 155 21.87 -8.78 -5.51
C GLY A 155 21.53 -7.30 -5.76
N ILE A 156 20.40 -6.83 -5.24
CA ILE A 156 19.93 -5.44 -5.35
C ILE A 156 19.81 -4.87 -3.93
N GLU A 157 20.48 -3.77 -3.66
CA GLU A 157 20.38 -3.08 -2.37
C GLU A 157 19.07 -2.28 -2.27
N ALA A 158 18.44 -2.33 -1.10
CA ALA A 158 17.27 -1.53 -0.77
C ALA A 158 17.26 -1.13 0.70
N SER A 159 16.66 0.01 1.00
CA SER A 159 16.47 0.52 2.36
C SER A 159 14.99 0.62 2.70
N VAL A 160 14.64 0.41 3.98
CA VAL A 160 13.26 0.50 4.44
C VAL A 160 12.89 1.94 4.77
N ILE A 161 11.78 2.43 4.20
CA ILE A 161 11.01 3.57 4.73
C ILE A 161 9.55 3.14 4.72
N PRO A 162 8.91 2.98 5.89
CA PRO A 162 7.56 2.42 5.99
C PRO A 162 6.50 3.33 5.39
N ASN A 163 5.31 2.74 5.17
CA ASN A 163 4.13 3.48 4.76
C ASN A 163 3.71 4.48 5.84
N VAL A 164 3.23 5.64 5.40
CA VAL A 164 2.75 6.68 6.32
C VAL A 164 1.27 6.50 6.60
N VAL A 165 0.90 6.63 7.87
CA VAL A 165 -0.48 6.79 8.33
C VAL A 165 -0.67 8.12 9.06
N ASP A 166 -1.78 8.79 8.80
CA ASP A 166 -2.15 10.02 9.49
C ASP A 166 -2.96 9.68 10.75
N MET A 167 -2.27 9.71 11.90
CA MET A 167 -2.86 9.40 13.21
C MET A 167 -3.91 10.42 13.67
N ASN A 168 -3.91 11.65 13.15
CA ASN A 168 -4.92 12.64 13.46
C ASN A 168 -6.24 12.35 12.73
N ARG A 169 -6.14 11.72 11.60
CA ARG A 169 -7.26 11.33 10.76
C ARG A 169 -7.80 9.96 11.15
N PHE A 170 -6.94 8.95 11.28
CA PHE A 170 -7.27 7.61 11.76
C PHE A 170 -7.18 7.60 13.28
N ARG A 171 -8.22 8.13 13.93
CA ARG A 171 -8.23 8.33 15.38
C ARG A 171 -8.46 7.01 16.10
N PHE A 172 -7.63 6.75 17.08
CA PHE A 172 -7.78 5.59 17.96
C PHE A 172 -9.07 5.69 18.75
N ARG A 173 -9.85 4.61 18.73
CA ARG A 173 -11.01 4.43 19.59
C ARG A 173 -10.78 3.22 20.48
N GLU A 174 -10.72 3.42 21.79
CA GLU A 174 -10.72 2.33 22.74
C GLU A 174 -12.09 1.65 22.77
N ARG A 175 -12.09 0.32 22.86
CA ARG A 175 -13.31 -0.50 22.89
C ARG A 175 -13.24 -1.47 24.07
N ASP A 176 -14.23 -1.41 24.95
CA ASP A 176 -14.37 -2.36 26.06
C ASP A 176 -14.88 -3.71 25.56
N THR A 177 -15.77 -3.68 24.57
CA THR A 177 -16.33 -4.85 23.88
C THR A 177 -16.23 -4.67 22.38
N PHE A 178 -16.15 -5.80 21.66
CA PHE A 178 -16.09 -5.82 20.21
C PHE A 178 -17.39 -6.40 19.66
N ARG A 179 -18.10 -5.64 18.85
CA ARG A 179 -19.29 -6.10 18.15
C ARG A 179 -18.90 -6.84 16.87
N PRO A 180 -19.69 -7.80 16.38
CA PRO A 180 -19.38 -8.53 15.15
C PRO A 180 -19.64 -7.68 13.89
N ARG A 181 -19.04 -6.47 13.84
CA ARG A 181 -19.08 -5.54 12.71
C ARG A 181 -17.73 -5.54 12.02
N LEU A 182 -17.63 -6.31 10.95
CA LEU A 182 -16.39 -6.58 10.24
C LEU A 182 -16.20 -5.61 9.06
N LEU A 183 -14.97 -5.20 8.85
CA LEU A 183 -14.54 -4.35 7.74
C LEU A 183 -13.43 -5.03 6.94
N SER A 184 -13.52 -4.96 5.61
CA SER A 184 -12.44 -5.27 4.69
C SER A 184 -12.32 -4.16 3.63
N THR A 185 -11.14 -3.56 3.48
CA THR A 185 -10.90 -2.45 2.54
C THR A 185 -9.89 -2.88 1.48
N ARG A 186 -10.28 -3.88 0.68
CA ARG A 186 -9.43 -4.49 -0.35
C ARG A 186 -10.11 -4.39 -1.71
N ASN A 187 -9.36 -4.06 -2.76
CA ASN A 187 -9.86 -4.15 -4.12
C ASN A 187 -10.26 -5.59 -4.45
N PHE A 188 -11.27 -5.74 -5.32
CA PHE A 188 -11.80 -7.06 -5.72
C PHE A 188 -11.00 -7.64 -6.89
N ASP A 189 -9.69 -7.80 -6.66
CA ASP A 189 -8.74 -8.45 -7.56
C ASP A 189 -8.28 -9.78 -6.95
N GLY A 190 -7.97 -10.76 -7.78
CA GLY A 190 -7.67 -12.14 -7.36
C GLY A 190 -6.59 -12.23 -6.27
N LEU A 191 -5.56 -11.39 -6.35
CA LEU A 191 -4.46 -11.38 -5.37
C LEU A 191 -4.87 -11.02 -3.93
N TYR A 192 -6.03 -10.37 -3.73
CA TYR A 192 -6.54 -10.03 -2.41
C TYR A 192 -7.52 -11.07 -1.86
N ASN A 193 -7.91 -12.06 -2.66
CA ASN A 193 -8.72 -13.22 -2.29
C ASN A 193 -9.91 -12.88 -1.36
N VAL A 194 -10.68 -11.83 -1.71
CA VAL A 194 -11.84 -11.38 -0.92
C VAL A 194 -12.89 -12.49 -0.77
N GLY A 195 -12.90 -13.46 -1.68
CA GLY A 195 -13.73 -14.66 -1.55
C GLY A 195 -13.42 -15.48 -0.28
N CYS A 196 -12.15 -15.56 0.13
CA CYS A 196 -11.75 -16.19 1.39
C CYS A 196 -12.27 -15.39 2.60
N THR A 197 -12.21 -14.04 2.56
CA THR A 197 -12.82 -13.15 3.57
C THR A 197 -14.33 -13.41 3.73
N ILE A 198 -15.06 -13.56 2.61
CA ILE A 198 -16.51 -13.85 2.63
C ILE A 198 -16.79 -15.22 3.25
N ARG A 199 -16.02 -16.25 2.91
CA ARG A 199 -16.15 -17.59 3.53
C ARG A 199 -15.83 -17.57 5.02
N ALA A 200 -14.79 -16.84 5.43
CA ALA A 200 -14.49 -16.65 6.85
C ALA A 200 -15.66 -15.95 7.59
N PHE A 201 -16.28 -14.95 6.95
CA PHE A 201 -17.46 -14.31 7.51
C PHE A 201 -18.66 -15.26 7.65
N HIS A 202 -18.83 -16.23 6.77
CA HIS A 202 -19.85 -17.27 6.91
C HIS A 202 -19.73 -18.00 8.25
N ILE A 203 -18.53 -18.38 8.65
CA ILE A 203 -18.25 -19.04 9.94
C ILE A 203 -18.58 -18.12 11.11
N VAL A 204 -18.21 -16.84 10.99
CA VAL A 204 -18.56 -15.84 12.03
C VAL A 204 -20.08 -15.71 12.17
N GLN A 205 -20.81 -15.66 11.05
CA GLN A 205 -22.26 -15.49 11.08
C GLN A 205 -23.01 -16.71 11.66
N GLN A 206 -22.45 -17.92 11.51
CA GLN A 206 -23.01 -19.11 12.20
C GLN A 206 -22.97 -18.96 13.73
N ARG A 207 -21.96 -18.29 14.28
CA ARG A 207 -21.82 -18.06 15.73
C ARG A 207 -22.49 -16.77 16.20
N PHE A 208 -22.53 -15.75 15.33
CA PHE A 208 -23.11 -14.42 15.57
C PHE A 208 -24.06 -14.07 14.42
N PRO A 209 -25.35 -14.49 14.48
CA PRO A 209 -26.30 -14.32 13.38
C PRO A 209 -26.50 -12.87 12.93
N ASP A 210 -26.31 -11.90 13.84
CA ASP A 210 -26.44 -10.46 13.57
C ASP A 210 -25.11 -9.82 13.10
N ALA A 211 -24.08 -10.63 12.81
CA ALA A 211 -22.81 -10.13 12.29
C ALA A 211 -23.00 -9.41 10.95
N THR A 212 -22.19 -8.38 10.74
CA THR A 212 -22.17 -7.63 9.50
C THR A 212 -20.75 -7.58 8.91
N LEU A 213 -20.66 -7.56 7.59
CA LEU A 213 -19.41 -7.39 6.84
C LEU A 213 -19.55 -6.26 5.82
N THR A 214 -18.72 -5.25 5.95
CA THR A 214 -18.59 -4.19 4.96
C THR A 214 -17.35 -4.42 4.09
N LEU A 215 -17.57 -4.56 2.78
CA LEU A 215 -16.53 -4.72 1.77
C LEU A 215 -16.36 -3.39 1.02
N VAL A 216 -15.21 -2.73 1.23
CA VAL A 216 -14.86 -1.48 0.55
C VAL A 216 -13.84 -1.79 -0.54
N GLY A 217 -14.20 -1.50 -1.77
CA GLY A 217 -13.36 -1.71 -2.94
C GLY A 217 -14.20 -1.93 -4.19
N ARG A 218 -13.52 -2.09 -5.31
CA ARG A 218 -14.04 -2.49 -6.62
C ARG A 218 -13.02 -3.38 -7.32
N GLY A 219 -13.45 -4.12 -8.31
CA GLY A 219 -12.54 -4.93 -9.12
C GLY A 219 -13.28 -5.96 -9.96
N LYS A 220 -12.50 -6.73 -10.71
CA LYS A 220 -13.01 -7.70 -11.69
C LYS A 220 -13.78 -8.87 -11.06
N GLU A 221 -13.50 -9.16 -9.78
CA GLU A 221 -14.14 -10.26 -9.05
C GLU A 221 -15.48 -9.88 -8.44
N GLU A 222 -15.95 -8.62 -8.55
CA GLU A 222 -17.14 -8.13 -7.82
C GLU A 222 -18.37 -8.99 -8.04
N GLU A 223 -18.70 -9.30 -9.31
CA GLU A 223 -19.87 -10.14 -9.64
C GLU A 223 -19.76 -11.55 -9.02
N ARG A 224 -18.58 -12.15 -9.09
CA ARG A 224 -18.30 -13.45 -8.47
C ARG A 224 -18.44 -13.41 -6.95
N LEU A 225 -17.97 -12.33 -6.31
CA LEU A 225 -18.09 -12.15 -4.86
C LEU A 225 -19.54 -11.97 -4.44
N ARG A 226 -20.35 -11.21 -5.21
CA ARG A 226 -21.80 -11.06 -4.97
C ARG A 226 -22.54 -12.39 -5.15
N ALA A 227 -22.16 -13.20 -6.14
CA ALA A 227 -22.71 -14.55 -6.31
C ALA A 227 -22.37 -15.43 -5.09
N LEU A 228 -21.11 -15.44 -4.64
CA LEU A 228 -20.67 -16.18 -3.46
C LEU A 228 -21.49 -15.82 -2.20
N VAL A 229 -21.78 -14.54 -1.98
CA VAL A 229 -22.62 -14.10 -0.85
C VAL A 229 -24.03 -14.70 -0.92
N ARG A 230 -24.64 -14.71 -2.14
CA ARG A 230 -25.96 -15.35 -2.34
C ARG A 230 -25.94 -16.86 -2.14
N ASP A 231 -24.93 -17.53 -2.72
CA ASP A 231 -24.79 -19.01 -2.66
C ASP A 231 -24.61 -19.52 -1.22
N LEU A 232 -23.90 -18.72 -0.39
CA LEU A 232 -23.72 -19.01 1.03
C LEU A 232 -24.91 -18.56 1.91
N GLY A 233 -25.93 -17.91 1.35
CA GLY A 233 -27.09 -17.41 2.09
C GLY A 233 -26.75 -16.34 3.13
N LEU A 234 -25.66 -15.59 2.93
CA LEU A 234 -25.17 -14.61 3.92
C LEU A 234 -26.07 -13.39 4.00
N ARG A 235 -26.28 -12.90 5.21
CA ARG A 235 -27.00 -11.66 5.52
C ARG A 235 -26.00 -10.59 6.02
N GLY A 236 -26.40 -9.31 5.96
CA GLY A 236 -25.58 -8.21 6.51
C GLY A 236 -24.24 -7.97 5.79
N VAL A 237 -24.08 -8.45 4.55
CA VAL A 237 -22.91 -8.14 3.71
C VAL A 237 -23.22 -6.91 2.85
N THR A 238 -22.40 -5.88 3.00
CA THR A 238 -22.52 -4.62 2.24
C THR A 238 -21.31 -4.44 1.32
N PHE A 239 -21.55 -4.26 0.03
CA PHE A 239 -20.55 -3.82 -0.95
C PHE A 239 -20.61 -2.30 -1.04
N ALA A 240 -19.75 -1.60 -0.31
CA ALA A 240 -19.75 -0.15 -0.18
C ALA A 240 -19.13 0.59 -1.39
N GLY A 241 -18.59 -0.19 -2.35
CA GLY A 241 -17.88 0.39 -3.48
C GLY A 241 -16.55 1.03 -3.07
N GLN A 242 -16.07 1.94 -3.89
CA GLN A 242 -14.82 2.65 -3.65
C GLN A 242 -15.07 3.89 -2.79
N ILE A 243 -14.38 4.00 -1.66
CA ILE A 243 -14.48 5.13 -0.73
C ILE A 243 -13.20 5.95 -0.82
N GLY A 244 -13.36 7.26 -0.90
CA GLY A 244 -12.26 8.21 -1.04
C GLY A 244 -11.35 8.28 0.19
N PRO A 245 -10.09 8.71 0.01
CA PRO A 245 -9.18 8.87 1.12
C PRO A 245 -9.74 9.76 2.23
N ASP A 246 -10.57 10.73 1.95
CA ASP A 246 -11.08 11.68 2.94
C ASP A 246 -12.23 11.11 3.79
N GLU A 247 -12.90 10.08 3.35
CA GLU A 247 -14.06 9.46 4.01
C GLU A 247 -13.70 8.14 4.72
N ILE A 248 -12.66 7.44 4.26
CA ILE A 248 -12.35 6.08 4.69
C ILE A 248 -12.10 5.96 6.21
N ALA A 249 -11.56 6.99 6.85
CA ALA A 249 -11.30 6.98 8.29
C ALA A 249 -12.59 6.84 9.12
N GLY A 250 -13.70 7.44 8.68
CA GLY A 250 -15.01 7.25 9.28
C GLY A 250 -15.48 5.80 9.20
N VAL A 251 -15.23 5.15 8.06
CA VAL A 251 -15.59 3.74 7.88
C VAL A 251 -14.84 2.84 8.87
N TYR A 252 -13.53 3.05 9.08
CA TYR A 252 -12.80 2.31 10.12
C TYR A 252 -13.37 2.59 11.53
N ALA A 253 -13.75 3.83 11.83
CA ALA A 253 -14.30 4.19 13.12
C ALA A 253 -15.64 3.50 13.42
N ASP A 254 -16.45 3.22 12.41
CA ASP A 254 -17.78 2.59 12.56
C ASP A 254 -17.75 1.07 12.74
N HIS A 255 -16.59 0.43 12.56
CA HIS A 255 -16.43 -1.02 12.65
C HIS A 255 -15.63 -1.43 13.88
N ASP A 256 -15.64 -2.73 14.19
CA ASP A 256 -15.01 -3.24 15.40
C ASP A 256 -13.94 -4.32 15.11
N ILE A 257 -13.95 -4.97 13.95
CA ILE A 257 -12.95 -5.96 13.50
C ILE A 257 -12.50 -5.65 12.09
N TYR A 258 -11.22 -5.73 11.82
CA TYR A 258 -10.68 -5.70 10.46
C TYR A 258 -10.29 -7.11 10.01
N LEU A 259 -10.85 -7.54 8.88
CA LEU A 259 -10.61 -8.87 8.29
C LEU A 259 -10.15 -8.74 6.85
N GLN A 260 -9.05 -9.40 6.50
CA GLN A 260 -8.57 -9.52 5.13
C GLN A 260 -7.92 -10.88 4.88
N SER A 261 -7.82 -11.29 3.62
CA SER A 261 -7.27 -12.59 3.23
C SER A 261 -6.43 -12.55 1.96
N PRO A 262 -5.47 -11.62 1.81
CA PRO A 262 -4.66 -11.57 0.60
C PRO A 262 -3.83 -12.85 0.44
N ASP A 263 -3.61 -13.26 -0.82
CA ASP A 263 -2.63 -14.29 -1.19
C ASP A 263 -1.25 -13.64 -1.45
N ILE A 264 -1.25 -12.36 -1.85
CA ILE A 264 -0.03 -11.58 -2.08
C ILE A 264 -0.22 -10.19 -1.50
N ASP A 265 0.65 -9.80 -0.57
CA ASP A 265 0.74 -8.43 -0.07
C ASP A 265 2.17 -8.11 0.37
N ASN A 266 2.43 -6.86 0.69
CA ASN A 266 3.74 -6.42 1.19
C ASN A 266 3.57 -5.71 2.54
N MET A 267 3.19 -4.45 2.51
CA MET A 267 2.90 -3.64 3.70
C MET A 267 1.53 -2.97 3.52
N PRO A 268 0.43 -3.72 3.81
CA PRO A 268 -0.91 -3.21 3.58
C PRO A 268 -1.20 -1.97 4.44
N THR A 269 -1.43 -0.85 3.78
CA THR A 269 -1.81 0.41 4.44
C THR A 269 -3.09 0.24 5.25
N SER A 270 -4.00 -0.61 4.78
CA SER A 270 -5.26 -0.93 5.45
C SER A 270 -5.09 -1.55 6.84
N VAL A 271 -4.08 -2.39 7.03
CA VAL A 271 -3.74 -2.95 8.35
C VAL A 271 -3.22 -1.85 9.29
N ILE A 272 -2.34 -0.98 8.78
CA ILE A 272 -1.80 0.14 9.56
C ILE A 272 -2.92 1.13 9.94
N GLU A 273 -3.87 1.36 9.04
CA GLU A 273 -5.07 2.18 9.28
C GLU A 273 -5.99 1.54 10.33
N ALA A 274 -6.20 0.21 10.26
CA ALA A 274 -6.95 -0.54 11.25
C ALA A 274 -6.31 -0.43 12.65
N PHE A 275 -5.00 -0.63 12.74
CA PHE A 275 -4.23 -0.45 13.97
C PHE A 275 -4.35 0.98 14.51
N ALA A 276 -4.26 1.99 13.63
CA ALA A 276 -4.43 3.38 13.99
C ALA A 276 -5.80 3.67 14.60
N CYS A 277 -6.86 3.06 14.08
CA CYS A 277 -8.24 3.21 14.57
C CYS A 277 -8.56 2.30 15.77
N GLY A 278 -7.65 1.44 16.19
CA GLY A 278 -7.86 0.49 17.30
C GLY A 278 -8.77 -0.68 16.92
N LEU A 279 -8.75 -1.13 15.65
CA LEU A 279 -9.40 -2.37 15.25
C LEU A 279 -8.44 -3.53 15.43
N PRO A 280 -8.84 -4.62 16.09
CA PRO A 280 -8.10 -5.87 16.02
C PRO A 280 -8.16 -6.41 14.59
N VAL A 281 -7.05 -7.01 14.15
CA VAL A 281 -6.87 -7.46 12.78
C VAL A 281 -6.73 -8.97 12.72
N VAL A 282 -7.47 -9.58 11.79
CA VAL A 282 -7.27 -10.96 11.33
C VAL A 282 -6.87 -10.92 9.86
N SER A 283 -5.78 -11.60 9.50
CA SER A 283 -5.24 -11.60 8.14
C SER A 283 -4.62 -12.95 7.79
N THR A 284 -4.45 -13.22 6.50
CA THR A 284 -3.52 -14.26 6.05
C THR A 284 -2.06 -13.78 6.17
N GLU A 285 -1.13 -14.73 6.29
CA GLU A 285 0.32 -14.49 6.39
C GLU A 285 0.99 -14.20 5.05
N ALA A 286 0.33 -13.42 4.18
CA ALA A 286 0.78 -13.11 2.83
C ALA A 286 2.03 -12.21 2.82
N GLY A 287 3.10 -12.70 2.22
CA GLY A 287 4.30 -11.91 1.91
C GLY A 287 4.86 -11.12 3.09
N GLY A 288 4.73 -9.80 3.06
CA GLY A 288 5.22 -8.90 4.08
C GLY A 288 4.24 -8.62 5.24
N VAL A 289 3.03 -9.20 5.26
CA VAL A 289 2.06 -9.01 6.34
C VAL A 289 2.64 -9.42 7.71
N PRO A 290 3.36 -10.56 7.86
CA PRO A 290 3.98 -10.94 9.14
C PRO A 290 5.02 -9.95 9.67
N ALA A 291 5.57 -9.08 8.80
CA ALA A 291 6.53 -8.06 9.24
C ALA A 291 5.87 -6.87 9.97
N ILE A 292 4.54 -6.70 9.84
CA ILE A 292 3.78 -5.62 10.49
C ILE A 292 2.75 -6.14 11.48
N LEU A 293 2.34 -7.41 11.34
CA LEU A 293 1.38 -8.07 12.21
C LEU A 293 1.98 -9.36 12.74
N THR A 294 2.53 -9.32 13.95
CA THR A 294 3.01 -10.51 14.65
C THR A 294 1.83 -11.26 15.24
N HIS A 295 1.70 -12.56 14.88
CA HIS A 295 0.61 -13.43 15.35
C HIS A 295 0.57 -13.48 16.87
N ARG A 296 -0.64 -13.31 17.45
CA ARG A 296 -0.92 -13.28 18.90
C ARG A 296 -0.21 -12.17 19.70
N VAL A 297 0.34 -11.16 18.98
CA VAL A 297 0.89 -9.95 19.58
C VAL A 297 0.13 -8.72 19.07
N HIS A 298 0.05 -8.55 17.74
CA HIS A 298 -0.61 -7.41 17.10
C HIS A 298 -1.99 -7.76 16.51
N GLY A 299 -2.35 -9.04 16.50
CA GLY A 299 -3.56 -9.60 15.91
C GLY A 299 -3.37 -11.07 15.58
N LEU A 300 -4.18 -11.60 14.68
CA LEU A 300 -4.15 -13.02 14.37
C LEU A 300 -3.85 -13.25 12.88
N LEU A 301 -2.98 -14.22 12.60
CA LEU A 301 -2.60 -14.65 11.25
C LEU A 301 -3.08 -16.09 11.01
N ALA A 302 -3.55 -16.34 9.80
CA ALA A 302 -3.89 -17.66 9.29
C ALA A 302 -3.11 -18.00 8.02
N PRO A 303 -2.95 -19.28 7.67
CA PRO A 303 -2.39 -19.68 6.39
C PRO A 303 -3.14 -19.09 5.19
N LEU A 304 -2.47 -18.97 4.03
CA LEU A 304 -3.09 -18.49 2.80
C LEU A 304 -4.30 -19.36 2.44
N GLY A 305 -5.43 -18.71 2.13
CA GLY A 305 -6.66 -19.37 1.70
C GLY A 305 -7.44 -20.10 2.79
N ASP A 306 -6.97 -20.14 4.03
CA ASP A 306 -7.65 -20.82 5.14
C ASP A 306 -8.77 -19.95 5.72
N SER A 307 -9.93 -19.99 5.07
CA SER A 307 -11.11 -19.26 5.52
C SER A 307 -11.69 -19.80 6.83
N GLU A 308 -11.49 -21.08 7.14
CA GLU A 308 -11.93 -21.71 8.38
C GLU A 308 -11.20 -21.10 9.58
N MET A 309 -9.86 -21.12 9.53
CA MET A 309 -9.05 -20.54 10.61
C MET A 309 -9.28 -19.03 10.75
N LEU A 310 -9.40 -18.28 9.64
CA LEU A 310 -9.72 -16.85 9.68
C LEU A 310 -11.05 -16.58 10.41
N GLY A 311 -12.09 -17.34 10.10
CA GLY A 311 -13.40 -17.23 10.77
C GLY A 311 -13.33 -17.55 12.25
N GLN A 312 -12.68 -18.66 12.62
CA GLN A 312 -12.47 -19.06 14.01
C GLN A 312 -11.66 -18.01 14.80
N GLN A 313 -10.65 -17.41 14.20
CA GLN A 313 -9.87 -16.34 14.81
C GLN A 313 -10.69 -15.05 15.04
N VAL A 314 -11.60 -14.70 14.13
CA VAL A 314 -12.55 -13.61 14.39
C VAL A 314 -13.46 -13.93 15.58
N VAL A 315 -13.97 -15.17 15.67
CA VAL A 315 -14.76 -15.63 16.83
C VAL A 315 -13.92 -15.55 18.11
N GLU A 316 -12.64 -15.96 18.08
CA GLU A 316 -11.70 -15.85 19.22
C GLU A 316 -11.60 -14.40 19.71
N LEU A 317 -11.42 -13.44 18.81
CA LEU A 317 -11.32 -12.01 19.15
C LEU A 317 -12.62 -11.49 19.81
N LEU A 318 -13.77 -11.88 19.27
CA LEU A 318 -15.08 -11.44 19.77
C LEU A 318 -15.41 -12.02 21.15
N THR A 319 -14.97 -13.24 21.44
CA THR A 319 -15.25 -13.94 22.69
C THR A 319 -14.25 -13.65 23.80
N ASN A 320 -13.07 -13.09 23.46
CA ASN A 320 -11.99 -12.82 24.42
C ASN A 320 -11.58 -11.32 24.44
N PRO A 321 -12.47 -10.40 24.83
CA PRO A 321 -12.23 -8.96 24.70
C PRO A 321 -11.00 -8.47 25.48
N ALA A 322 -10.63 -9.12 26.58
CA ALA A 322 -9.46 -8.76 27.37
C ALA A 322 -8.14 -9.00 26.59
N VAL A 323 -8.02 -10.15 25.95
CA VAL A 323 -6.86 -10.50 25.10
C VAL A 323 -6.86 -9.63 23.84
N THR A 324 -8.02 -9.42 23.23
CA THR A 324 -8.18 -8.60 22.04
C THR A 324 -7.71 -7.16 22.28
N ARG A 325 -8.02 -6.56 23.43
CA ARG A 325 -7.50 -5.23 23.82
C ARG A 325 -5.97 -5.20 23.94
N GLN A 326 -5.34 -6.28 24.41
CA GLN A 326 -3.88 -6.35 24.46
C GLN A 326 -3.28 -6.29 23.04
N TYR A 327 -3.82 -7.08 22.10
CA TYR A 327 -3.40 -7.02 20.70
C TYR A 327 -3.57 -5.63 20.08
N VAL A 328 -4.72 -4.98 20.33
CA VAL A 328 -5.02 -3.64 19.83
C VAL A 328 -4.02 -2.60 20.35
N ARG A 329 -3.67 -2.65 21.64
CA ARG A 329 -2.69 -1.73 22.22
C ARG A 329 -1.29 -1.96 21.66
N ALA A 330 -0.82 -3.21 21.62
CA ALA A 330 0.47 -3.55 21.03
C ALA A 330 0.56 -3.16 19.54
N ALA A 331 -0.51 -3.42 18.77
CA ALA A 331 -0.60 -3.01 17.38
C ALA A 331 -0.54 -1.49 17.20
N ARG A 332 -1.20 -0.72 18.07
CA ARG A 332 -1.14 0.74 18.05
C ARG A 332 0.27 1.27 18.35
N GLU A 333 0.98 0.65 19.27
CA GLU A 333 2.37 1.00 19.62
C GLU A 333 3.32 0.69 18.45
N SER A 334 3.16 -0.45 17.79
CA SER A 334 4.03 -0.88 16.70
C SER A 334 4.05 0.06 15.50
N ILE A 335 2.98 0.83 15.27
CA ILE A 335 2.87 1.74 14.11
C ILE A 335 3.33 3.17 14.40
N GLN A 336 3.92 3.47 15.55
CA GLN A 336 4.47 4.81 15.84
C GLN A 336 5.57 5.20 14.84
N GLY A 337 6.34 4.22 14.37
CA GLY A 337 7.32 4.39 13.30
C GLY A 337 6.73 4.68 11.91
N CYS A 338 5.40 4.54 11.73
CA CYS A 338 4.68 4.81 10.49
C CYS A 338 4.06 6.23 10.43
N THR A 339 4.40 7.11 11.37
CA THR A 339 3.95 8.51 11.36
C THR A 339 4.84 9.38 10.48
N TRP A 340 4.32 10.52 10.01
CA TRP A 340 5.13 11.46 9.25
C TRP A 340 6.35 11.96 10.04
N SER A 341 6.18 12.29 11.30
CA SER A 341 7.27 12.72 12.18
C SER A 341 8.40 11.70 12.26
N ALA A 342 8.09 10.40 12.24
CA ALA A 342 9.08 9.34 12.27
C ALA A 342 9.80 9.12 10.93
N VAL A 343 9.09 9.28 9.79
CA VAL A 343 9.65 8.97 8.46
C VAL A 343 10.17 10.19 7.70
N ARG A 344 9.77 11.42 8.05
CA ARG A 344 10.20 12.64 7.36
C ARG A 344 11.73 12.75 7.26
N GLY A 345 12.42 12.56 8.38
CA GLY A 345 13.88 12.61 8.41
C GLY A 345 14.54 11.53 7.56
N GLN A 346 13.93 10.35 7.45
CA GLN A 346 14.41 9.25 6.60
C GLN A 346 14.28 9.61 5.12
N TRP A 347 13.13 10.15 4.68
CA TRP A 347 12.93 10.63 3.31
C TRP A 347 13.86 11.77 2.95
N LEU A 348 13.99 12.77 3.82
CA LEU A 348 14.90 13.89 3.61
C LEU A 348 16.34 13.41 3.45
N ARG A 349 16.80 12.52 4.31
CA ARG A 349 18.13 11.89 4.19
C ARG A 349 18.28 11.12 2.88
N ALA A 350 17.27 10.33 2.48
CA ALA A 350 17.29 9.60 1.23
C ALA A 350 17.45 10.55 0.03
N TYR A 351 16.72 11.66 0.00
CA TYR A 351 16.82 12.66 -1.08
C TYR A 351 18.17 13.38 -1.08
N ARG A 352 18.68 13.79 0.08
CA ARG A 352 19.99 14.48 0.18
C ARG A 352 21.14 13.60 -0.28
N LEU A 353 21.26 12.40 0.27
CA LEU A 353 22.28 11.42 -0.11
C LEU A 353 22.20 11.06 -1.60
N THR A 354 20.99 11.00 -2.15
CA THR A 354 20.76 10.75 -3.58
C THR A 354 21.21 11.94 -4.42
N HIS A 355 20.92 13.17 -4.00
CA HIS A 355 21.34 14.41 -4.69
C HIS A 355 22.87 14.58 -4.67
N GLU A 356 23.51 14.25 -3.55
CA GLU A 356 24.96 14.35 -3.34
C GLU A 356 25.75 13.22 -4.01
N GLY A 357 25.10 12.22 -4.60
CA GLY A 357 25.74 11.08 -5.25
C GLY A 357 26.38 10.08 -4.27
N VAL A 358 26.00 10.14 -2.99
CA VAL A 358 26.49 9.20 -1.97
C VAL A 358 25.82 7.85 -2.14
N LEU A 359 26.60 6.81 -2.45
CA LEU A 359 26.10 5.44 -2.58
C LEU A 359 25.59 4.91 -1.23
N PRO A 360 24.61 4.00 -1.23
CA PRO A 360 24.16 3.33 0.00
C PRO A 360 25.34 2.61 0.69
N SER A 361 25.45 2.80 2.01
CA SER A 361 26.41 2.02 2.80
C SER A 361 25.73 0.76 3.33
N PRO A 362 26.38 -0.43 3.29
CA PRO A 362 25.78 -1.69 3.74
C PRO A 362 25.37 -1.74 5.22
N SER A 363 25.76 -0.76 6.01
CA SER A 363 25.72 -0.81 7.48
C SER A 363 24.56 -0.06 8.18
N ASN A 364 23.55 0.45 7.46
CA ASN A 364 22.44 1.18 8.11
C ASN A 364 21.12 0.38 8.09
N VAL A 365 21.14 -0.84 8.57
CA VAL A 365 19.95 -1.62 8.92
C VAL A 365 19.64 -1.43 10.40
N ALA A 366 19.31 -0.20 10.79
CA ALA A 366 18.72 0.01 12.10
C ALA A 366 17.26 -0.49 12.07
N ASN A 367 16.96 -1.42 12.93
CA ASN A 367 15.65 -2.01 13.16
C ASN A 367 14.76 -0.95 13.83
N PRO A 368 13.68 -0.43 13.23
CA PRO A 368 12.75 0.46 13.93
C PRO A 368 11.64 -0.29 14.69
N VAL A 369 11.71 -1.61 14.79
CA VAL A 369 10.70 -2.45 15.46
C VAL A 369 11.40 -3.47 16.35
N SER A 370 12.15 -3.00 17.37
CA SER A 370 12.53 -3.83 18.52
C SER A 370 13.11 -2.94 19.62
N SER A 371 12.26 -2.44 20.47
CA SER A 371 12.47 -2.17 21.89
C SER A 371 11.13 -1.89 22.54
#